data_6dc2f46f1775962217a0dbdc6228b7af
#
_entry.id   6dc2f46f1775962217a0dbdc6228b7af
#
_cell.length_a   1.000
_cell.length_b   1.000
_cell.length_c   1.000
_cell.angle_alpha   90.00
_cell.angle_beta   90.00
_cell.angle_gamma   90.00
#
_symmetry.space_group_name_H-M   'P 1'
#
loop_
_entity.id
_entity.type
_entity.pdbx_description
1 polymer ?
#
loop_
_entity_poly.entity_id
_entity_poly.type
_entity_poly.pdbx_seq_one_letter_code
_entity_poly.pdbx_strand_id
1 'polypeptide(L)'
;LSWDVRNDVCSWLKEEAFKNEILIDIVNGVDDHLHVLVKLKNKQSVSEVVKWIKGSSSYYLNKKYNWEPKFSWQNGYAVYSVSENNINETRQYIFNQEKRHSRN
;
A
#
# COMPACT_ATOMS: atom_id res chain seq x y z
N LEU A 1 4.06 12.00 -4.10
CA LEU A 1 2.59 12.09 -4.02
C LEU A 1 2.18 13.11 -2.96
N SER A 2 1.20 13.95 -3.29
CA SER A 2 0.60 14.86 -2.32
C SER A 2 -0.19 14.08 -1.28
N TRP A 3 -0.48 14.73 -0.14
CA TRP A 3 -1.25 14.12 0.92
C TRP A 3 -2.64 13.66 0.44
N ASP A 4 -3.32 14.51 -0.35
CA ASP A 4 -4.64 14.21 -0.87
C ASP A 4 -4.63 13.01 -1.81
N VAL A 5 -3.63 12.93 -2.68
CA VAL A 5 -3.49 11.81 -3.63
C VAL A 5 -3.19 10.51 -2.89
N ARG A 6 -2.34 10.57 -1.87
CA ARG A 6 -2.03 9.38 -1.05
C ARG A 6 -3.26 8.85 -0.35
N ASN A 7 -4.03 9.74 0.28
CA ASN A 7 -5.27 9.33 0.94
C ASN A 7 -6.27 8.72 -0.04
N ASP A 8 -6.36 9.31 -1.22
CA ASP A 8 -7.24 8.79 -2.26
C ASP A 8 -6.87 7.37 -2.66
N VAL A 9 -5.61 7.14 -3.04
CA VAL A 9 -5.19 5.81 -3.50
C VAL A 9 -5.22 4.78 -2.37
N CYS A 10 -4.87 5.16 -1.16
CA CYS A 10 -4.89 4.22 -0.02
C CYS A 10 -6.32 3.80 0.32
N SER A 11 -7.25 4.74 0.33
CA SER A 11 -8.67 4.44 0.57
C SER A 11 -9.24 3.56 -0.53
N TRP A 12 -8.97 3.92 -1.78
CA TRP A 12 -9.41 3.14 -2.93
C TRP A 12 -8.84 1.71 -2.88
N LEU A 13 -7.55 1.60 -2.59
CA LEU A 13 -6.84 0.32 -2.57
C LEU A 13 -7.43 -0.63 -1.52
N LYS A 14 -7.71 -0.12 -0.32
CA LYS A 14 -8.28 -0.93 0.75
C LYS A 14 -9.66 -1.49 0.38
N GLU A 15 -10.51 -0.66 -0.20
CA GLU A 15 -11.83 -1.09 -0.65
C GLU A 15 -11.76 -2.06 -1.81
N GLU A 16 -10.95 -1.76 -2.81
CA GLU A 16 -10.82 -2.58 -4.01
C GLU A 16 -10.18 -3.93 -3.69
N ALA A 17 -9.19 -3.94 -2.79
CA ALA A 17 -8.57 -5.16 -2.32
C ALA A 17 -9.59 -6.11 -1.68
N PHE A 18 -10.46 -5.56 -0.85
CA PHE A 18 -11.51 -6.35 -0.21
C PHE A 18 -12.40 -7.06 -1.23
N LYS A 19 -12.78 -6.36 -2.30
CA LYS A 19 -13.57 -6.93 -3.40
C LYS A 19 -12.84 -8.07 -4.10
N ASN A 20 -11.52 -8.06 -4.08
CA ASN A 20 -10.67 -9.07 -4.70
C ASN A 20 -10.13 -10.08 -3.68
N GLU A 21 -10.79 -10.16 -2.52
CA GLU A 21 -10.47 -11.11 -1.44
C GLU A 21 -9.07 -10.91 -0.85
N ILE A 22 -8.53 -9.71 -0.95
CA ILE A 22 -7.26 -9.33 -0.32
C ILE A 22 -7.59 -8.46 0.90
N LEU A 23 -7.20 -8.95 2.08
CA LEU A 23 -7.51 -8.27 3.33
C LEU A 23 -6.37 -7.33 3.73
N ILE A 24 -6.54 -6.06 3.43
CA ILE A 24 -5.59 -5.02 3.84
C ILE A 24 -6.05 -4.46 5.19
N ASP A 25 -5.19 -4.61 6.21
CA ASP A 25 -5.42 -4.04 7.54
C ASP A 25 -5.16 -2.53 7.50
N ILE A 26 -3.97 -2.15 7.10
CA ILE A 26 -3.58 -0.75 6.97
C ILE A 26 -2.65 -0.59 5.77
N VAL A 27 -2.76 0.53 5.09
CA VAL A 27 -1.89 0.90 3.99
C VAL A 27 -1.57 2.39 4.08
N ASN A 28 -0.32 2.73 3.83
CA ASN A 28 0.11 4.11 3.75
C ASN A 28 1.15 4.25 2.64
N GLY A 29 1.04 5.33 1.88
CA GLY A 29 1.97 5.62 0.79
C GLY A 29 2.82 6.83 1.13
N VAL A 30 4.11 6.73 0.85
CA VAL A 30 5.05 7.83 1.02
C VAL A 30 5.90 7.91 -0.23
N ASP A 31 5.88 9.04 -0.92
CA ASP A 31 6.56 9.23 -2.19
C ASP A 31 6.16 8.14 -3.20
N ASP A 32 7.08 7.26 -3.58
CA ASP A 32 6.80 6.14 -4.49
C ASP A 32 6.84 4.78 -3.79
N HIS A 33 6.65 4.79 -2.46
CA HIS A 33 6.66 3.58 -1.62
C HIS A 33 5.27 3.32 -1.04
N LEU A 34 4.92 2.05 -0.92
CA LEU A 34 3.75 1.61 -0.17
C LEU A 34 4.20 0.75 1.01
N HIS A 35 3.62 1.02 2.16
CA HIS A 35 3.74 0.19 3.36
C HIS A 35 2.37 -0.42 3.63
N VAL A 36 2.27 -1.73 3.62
CA VAL A 36 0.98 -2.42 3.69
C VAL A 36 1.05 -3.55 4.70
N LEU A 37 0.07 -3.61 5.59
CA LEU A 37 -0.14 -4.75 6.46
C LEU A 37 -1.31 -5.55 5.89
N VAL A 38 -1.03 -6.78 5.47
CA VAL A 38 -2.00 -7.64 4.79
C VAL A 38 -2.16 -8.94 5.57
N LYS A 39 -3.39 -9.40 5.70
CA LYS A 39 -3.67 -10.74 6.21
C LYS A 39 -3.84 -11.67 5.01
N LEU A 40 -2.86 -12.56 4.80
CA LEU A 40 -2.92 -13.51 3.69
C LEU A 40 -3.88 -14.65 3.99
N LYS A 41 -4.67 -15.03 3.00
CA LYS A 41 -5.49 -16.24 3.04
C LYS A 41 -4.66 -17.45 2.62
N ASN A 42 -5.13 -18.65 2.96
CA ASN A 42 -4.36 -19.89 2.81
C ASN A 42 -3.79 -20.15 1.42
N LYS A 43 -4.47 -19.73 0.37
CA LYS A 43 -4.04 -20.01 -1.00
C LYS A 43 -3.45 -18.81 -1.72
N GLN A 44 -3.24 -17.71 -1.01
CA GLN A 44 -2.69 -16.51 -1.62
C GLN A 44 -1.17 -16.52 -1.48
N SER A 45 -0.47 -16.19 -2.57
CA SER A 45 0.96 -15.98 -2.52
C SER A 45 1.28 -14.50 -2.30
N VAL A 46 2.40 -14.26 -1.62
CA VAL A 46 2.88 -12.89 -1.39
C VAL A 46 3.10 -12.17 -2.72
N SER A 47 3.76 -12.83 -3.67
CA SER A 47 4.09 -12.20 -4.95
C SER A 47 2.85 -11.81 -5.75
N GLU A 48 1.81 -12.64 -5.75
CA GLU A 48 0.56 -12.32 -6.42
C GLU A 48 -0.14 -11.12 -5.77
N VAL A 49 -0.16 -11.08 -4.44
CA VAL A 49 -0.77 -9.99 -3.70
C VAL A 49 -0.01 -8.68 -3.95
N VAL A 50 1.32 -8.71 -3.90
CA VAL A 50 2.15 -7.53 -4.18
C VAL A 50 1.93 -7.04 -5.61
N LYS A 51 1.92 -7.95 -6.57
CA LYS A 51 1.69 -7.62 -7.98
C LYS A 51 0.33 -6.94 -8.17
N TRP A 52 -0.70 -7.48 -7.55
CA TRP A 52 -2.04 -6.90 -7.63
C TRP A 52 -2.07 -5.50 -7.01
N ILE A 53 -1.51 -5.35 -5.80
CA ILE A 53 -1.51 -4.07 -5.08
C ILE A 53 -0.80 -2.99 -5.91
N LYS A 54 0.41 -3.28 -6.38
CA LYS A 54 1.20 -2.30 -7.13
C LYS A 54 0.59 -1.99 -8.49
N GLY A 55 0.16 -3.02 -9.20
CA GLY A 55 -0.39 -2.85 -10.55
C GLY A 55 -1.71 -2.10 -10.56
N SER A 56 -2.65 -2.51 -9.70
CA SER A 56 -3.97 -1.90 -9.67
C SER A 56 -3.93 -0.47 -9.16
N SER A 57 -3.12 -0.19 -8.14
CA SER A 57 -3.04 1.16 -7.58
C SER A 57 -2.33 2.15 -8.51
N SER A 58 -1.25 1.73 -9.18
CA SER A 58 -0.60 2.60 -10.16
C SER A 58 -1.51 2.87 -11.37
N TYR A 59 -2.23 1.86 -11.82
CA TYR A 59 -3.23 2.03 -12.89
C TYR A 59 -4.31 3.03 -12.50
N TYR A 60 -4.85 2.88 -11.28
CA TYR A 60 -5.87 3.80 -10.76
C TYR A 60 -5.38 5.24 -10.75
N LEU A 61 -4.16 5.47 -10.24
CA LEU A 61 -3.57 6.79 -10.15
C LEU A 61 -3.36 7.41 -11.53
N ASN A 62 -2.78 6.67 -12.44
CA ASN A 62 -2.47 7.18 -13.77
C ASN A 62 -3.72 7.48 -14.59
N LYS A 63 -4.77 6.66 -14.42
CA LYS A 63 -6.03 6.91 -15.11
C LYS A 63 -6.76 8.12 -14.55
N LYS A 64 -6.78 8.27 -13.22
CA LYS A 64 -7.51 9.34 -12.57
C LYS A 64 -6.83 10.70 -12.76
N TYR A 65 -5.52 10.75 -12.57
CA TYR A 65 -4.77 12.01 -12.56
C TYR A 65 -4.08 12.32 -13.89
N ASN A 66 -3.98 11.35 -14.75
CA ASN A 66 -3.45 11.51 -16.12
C ASN A 66 -2.09 12.21 -16.16
N TRP A 67 -1.17 11.79 -15.29
CA TRP A 67 0.17 12.37 -15.20
C TRP A 67 1.06 12.01 -16.40
N GLU A 68 1.98 12.93 -16.67
CA GLU A 68 3.03 12.73 -17.68
C GLU A 68 4.36 13.21 -17.11
N PRO A 69 5.39 12.36 -16.91
CA PRO A 69 5.37 10.91 -17.17
C PRO A 69 4.44 10.16 -16.21
N LYS A 70 4.09 8.94 -16.57
CA LYS A 70 3.22 8.11 -15.75
C LYS A 70 3.89 7.75 -14.43
N PHE A 71 3.09 7.65 -13.39
CA PHE A 71 3.55 7.25 -12.08
C PHE A 71 3.79 5.75 -12.02
N SER A 72 4.85 5.34 -11.32
CA SER A 72 5.05 3.95 -10.93
C SER A 72 5.63 3.88 -9.53
N TRP A 73 5.26 2.83 -8.81
CA TRP A 73 5.86 2.57 -7.50
C TRP A 73 7.31 2.13 -7.67
N GLN A 74 8.11 2.33 -6.61
CA GLN A 74 9.49 1.86 -6.60
C GLN A 74 9.54 0.37 -6.93
N ASN A 75 10.54 -0.06 -7.70
CA ASN A 75 10.72 -1.46 -8.07
C ASN A 75 11.07 -2.31 -6.85
N GLY A 76 10.63 -3.58 -6.91
CA GLY A 76 10.92 -4.53 -5.86
C GLY A 76 10.02 -4.39 -4.64
N TYR A 77 10.26 -5.23 -3.65
CA TYR A 77 9.52 -5.19 -2.37
C TYR A 77 10.29 -5.96 -1.31
N ALA A 78 10.01 -5.63 -0.06
CA ALA A 78 10.49 -6.39 1.09
C ALA A 78 9.28 -6.90 1.87
N VAL A 79 9.37 -8.10 2.41
CA VAL A 79 8.27 -8.74 3.13
C VAL A 79 8.76 -9.19 4.49
N TYR A 80 7.97 -8.90 5.51
CA TYR A 80 8.25 -9.29 6.88
C TYR A 80 7.01 -9.93 7.49
N SER A 81 7.21 -11.04 8.19
CA SER A 81 6.13 -11.63 8.97
C SER A 81 5.90 -10.81 10.24
N VAL A 82 4.63 -10.64 10.60
CA VAL A 82 4.26 -9.91 11.82
C VAL A 82 3.47 -10.84 12.72
N SER A 83 3.96 -11.05 13.95
CA SER A 83 3.23 -11.85 14.94
C SER A 83 2.04 -11.07 15.50
N GLU A 84 1.05 -11.80 16.03
CA GLU A 84 -0.13 -11.17 16.64
C GLU A 84 0.25 -10.17 17.73
N ASN A 85 1.30 -10.46 18.50
CA ASN A 85 1.75 -9.57 19.56
C ASN A 85 2.30 -8.24 19.05
N ASN A 86 2.73 -8.20 17.80
CA ASN A 86 3.37 -7.02 17.21
C ASN A 86 2.47 -6.28 16.20
N ILE A 87 1.23 -6.71 16.00
CA ILE A 87 0.34 -6.11 15.01
C ILE A 87 0.09 -4.64 15.32
N ASN A 88 -0.19 -4.30 16.58
CA ASN A 88 -0.48 -2.91 16.94
C ASN A 88 0.72 -2.00 16.73
N GLU A 89 1.93 -2.46 17.06
CA GLU A 89 3.15 -1.69 16.81
C GLU A 89 3.37 -1.48 15.31
N THR A 90 3.12 -2.53 14.51
CA THR A 90 3.25 -2.45 13.06
C THR A 90 2.25 -1.47 12.47
N ARG A 91 1.00 -1.48 12.95
CA ARG A 91 -0.01 -0.50 12.53
C ARG A 91 0.46 0.93 12.79
N GLN A 92 0.99 1.18 13.97
CA GLN A 92 1.50 2.51 14.33
C GLN A 92 2.70 2.91 13.47
N TYR A 93 3.59 1.98 13.21
CA TYR A 93 4.74 2.22 12.34
C TYR A 93 4.29 2.66 10.93
N ILE A 94 3.34 1.94 10.35
CA ILE A 94 2.83 2.24 9.01
C ILE A 94 2.07 3.56 9.02
N PHE A 95 1.23 3.77 10.00
CA PHE A 95 0.45 5.00 10.13
C PHE A 95 1.36 6.23 10.22
N ASN A 96 2.50 6.11 10.89
CA ASN A 96 3.41 7.22 11.14
C ASN A 96 4.48 7.44 10.07
N GLN A 97 4.48 6.65 8.99
CA GLN A 97 5.53 6.76 7.96
C GLN A 97 5.62 8.15 7.35
N GLU A 98 4.50 8.75 7.01
CA GLU A 98 4.48 10.10 6.47
C GLU A 98 5.10 11.10 7.42
N LYS A 99 4.76 11.01 8.70
CA LYS A 99 5.27 11.92 9.72
C LYS A 99 6.79 11.80 9.87
N ARG A 100 7.33 10.58 9.77
CA ARG A 100 8.77 10.36 9.81
C ARG A 100 9.48 10.97 8.60
N HIS A 101 8.92 10.79 7.41
CA HIS A 101 9.50 11.31 6.19
C HIS A 101 9.45 12.84 6.15
N SER A 102 8.40 13.45 6.65
CA SER A 102 8.27 14.90 6.67
C SER A 102 9.25 15.58 7.61
N ARG A 103 9.86 14.85 8.54
CA ARG A 103 10.88 15.37 9.46
C ARG A 103 12.28 15.35 8.87
N ASN A 104 12.45 14.66 7.80
CA ASN A 104 13.73 14.55 7.11
C ASN A 104 13.81 15.52 5.93
#